data_72a43c487ff8390ca85ff86ece183123
#
_entry.id   72a43c487ff8390ca85ff86ece183123
#
_cell.length_a   1.000
_cell.length_b   1.000
_cell.length_c   1.000
_cell.angle_alpha   90.00
_cell.angle_beta   90.00
_cell.angle_gamma   90.00
#
_symmetry.space_group_name_H-M   'P 1'
#
loop_
_entity.id
_entity.type
_entity.pdbx_description
1 polymer ?
#
loop_
_entity_poly.entity_id
_entity_poly.type
_entity_poly.pdbx_seq_one_letter_code
_entity_poly.pdbx_strand_id
1 'polypeptide(L)'
;MRLVFPGSLTLKSILTFLSLLVFTFGFSQSAELAENYFDQGEYEKAEAVYAKLHKNNPSHQNWLLGYVETLQALDKVEEAESTLKNYLTEIGEYPNIQIELGYLYQKQKDSITANQYYQKAISQVEARPGFAYSVGNVFQKYGLLNLAVETYETAQRIEPRSNNTIELARIYGEQSEFKAMFKNYMDLIVENPSYFQILNRNFSQYITEDSDNEANQALRQVLLQRNQKEPNVIYNQMLSWLFVQQEDYSKAFVQEKALYQRSQSKSLDRFIDLALISKENDDLSSAREMLEFAVENAASKRDLLSAERQLLLVKRALAQPEDYAGIESAYENFLAKIGRNKDSFLVQKDLAEFIAYQKNDVEKALDQIELINSQDLYQQQAAELKLLEADLNVQQSKFNQALLLYTQVEKLIPNSDIAREAKFKVAKTSYYTGDFDWALTQLKVLKTSASQLTSNDALELSLLIKDNSQEDTTRTDLKLVAKADLLQFQNQPDKALDILENVLVNYKSPSIVDEALFRIANLHLANNRIEKAIPFLQQIVDEHGDKILADNANFILGKLFSDQLNEPEKAKKYFETLIFNHPDSIYFVEARQRFRKLRGDQIQ
;
A
#
# COMPACT_ATOMS: atom_id res chain seq x y z
N MET A 1 -11.41 -55.42 27.01
CA MET A 1 -11.41 -55.03 25.60
C MET A 1 -9.98 -55.21 25.09
N ARG A 2 -9.69 -56.32 24.39
CA ARG A 2 -8.35 -56.66 23.92
C ARG A 2 -8.09 -55.90 22.60
N LEU A 3 -7.10 -55.05 22.59
CA LEU A 3 -6.59 -54.43 21.37
C LEU A 3 -5.81 -55.49 20.57
N VAL A 4 -6.32 -55.82 19.40
CA VAL A 4 -5.64 -56.69 18.42
C VAL A 4 -4.76 -55.77 17.56
N PHE A 5 -3.45 -55.90 17.68
CA PHE A 5 -2.49 -55.32 16.77
C PHE A 5 -2.43 -56.15 15.49
N PRO A 6 -2.55 -55.56 14.28
CA PRO A 6 -2.36 -56.29 13.03
C PRO A 6 -0.88 -56.50 12.75
N GLY A 7 -0.55 -57.72 12.45
CA GLY A 7 0.54 -58.31 11.72
C GLY A 7 1.92 -57.61 11.71
N SER A 8 2.91 -58.31 12.26
CA SER A 8 4.34 -57.99 12.18
C SER A 8 4.78 -57.86 10.72
N LEU A 9 5.13 -56.65 10.32
CA LEU A 9 5.88 -56.39 9.09
C LEU A 9 7.19 -57.20 9.16
N THR A 10 7.37 -58.16 8.24
CA THR A 10 8.58 -58.99 8.22
C THR A 10 9.78 -58.11 7.86
N LEU A 11 10.95 -58.42 8.40
CA LEU A 11 12.22 -57.73 8.14
C LEU A 11 12.48 -57.57 6.64
N LYS A 12 12.00 -58.52 5.82
CA LYS A 12 12.04 -58.44 4.34
C LYS A 12 11.17 -57.31 3.78
N SER A 13 9.99 -57.05 4.31
CA SER A 13 9.12 -55.94 3.85
C SER A 13 9.68 -54.58 4.24
N ILE A 14 10.35 -54.48 5.38
CA ILE A 14 11.04 -53.25 5.80
C ILE A 14 12.29 -52.99 4.92
N LEU A 15 13.06 -54.04 4.61
CA LEU A 15 14.22 -53.93 3.73
C LEU A 15 13.83 -53.58 2.27
N THR A 16 12.74 -54.14 1.76
CA THR A 16 12.22 -53.76 0.42
C THR A 16 11.67 -52.32 0.42
N PHE A 17 11.01 -51.88 1.49
CA PHE A 17 10.53 -50.51 1.60
C PHE A 17 11.70 -49.51 1.74
N LEU A 18 12.72 -49.86 2.53
CA LEU A 18 13.95 -49.04 2.65
C LEU A 18 14.74 -48.99 1.32
N SER A 19 14.85 -50.13 0.59
CA SER A 19 15.53 -50.15 -0.71
C SER A 19 14.78 -49.34 -1.77
N LEU A 20 13.42 -49.35 -1.75
CA LEU A 20 12.61 -48.50 -2.61
C LEU A 20 12.80 -47.00 -2.27
N LEU A 21 12.86 -46.67 -0.98
CA LEU A 21 13.10 -45.30 -0.51
C LEU A 21 14.49 -44.79 -0.93
N VAL A 22 15.54 -45.60 -0.79
CA VAL A 22 16.91 -45.23 -1.21
C VAL A 22 17.00 -45.06 -2.73
N PHE A 23 16.26 -45.86 -3.52
CA PHE A 23 16.20 -45.73 -4.96
C PHE A 23 15.51 -44.46 -5.41
N THR A 24 14.41 -44.06 -4.79
CA THR A 24 13.69 -42.82 -5.13
C THR A 24 14.47 -41.56 -4.72
N PHE A 25 15.18 -41.57 -3.60
CA PHE A 25 16.06 -40.46 -3.20
C PHE A 25 17.28 -40.30 -4.13
N GLY A 26 17.87 -41.38 -4.60
CA GLY A 26 19.02 -41.34 -5.49
C GLY A 26 18.70 -40.72 -6.87
N PHE A 27 17.50 -40.94 -7.42
CA PHE A 27 17.09 -40.37 -8.69
C PHE A 27 16.66 -38.91 -8.60
N SER A 28 16.05 -38.48 -7.48
CA SER A 28 15.71 -37.07 -7.23
C SER A 28 16.97 -36.20 -7.17
N GLN A 29 17.99 -36.60 -6.42
CA GLN A 29 19.27 -35.90 -6.37
C GLN A 29 19.98 -35.82 -7.71
N SER A 30 19.81 -36.84 -8.57
CA SER A 30 20.43 -36.84 -9.93
C SER A 30 19.72 -35.88 -10.89
N ALA A 31 18.38 -35.72 -10.77
CA ALA A 31 17.63 -34.78 -11.61
C ALA A 31 17.91 -33.31 -11.21
N GLU A 32 17.91 -33.00 -9.93
CA GLU A 32 18.30 -31.69 -9.40
C GLU A 32 19.75 -31.32 -9.78
N LEU A 33 20.64 -32.30 -9.79
CA LEU A 33 22.03 -32.09 -10.23
C LEU A 33 22.12 -31.73 -11.73
N ALA A 34 21.31 -32.40 -12.57
CA ALA A 34 21.27 -32.10 -14.00
C ALA A 34 20.73 -30.69 -14.27
N GLU A 35 19.66 -30.30 -13.58
CA GLU A 35 19.07 -28.97 -13.65
C GLU A 35 20.07 -27.89 -13.19
N ASN A 36 20.79 -28.16 -12.09
CA ASN A 36 21.81 -27.25 -11.58
C ASN A 36 22.98 -27.04 -12.56
N TYR A 37 23.42 -28.10 -13.22
CA TYR A 37 24.43 -27.99 -14.29
C TYR A 37 23.90 -27.19 -15.50
N PHE A 38 22.64 -27.41 -15.87
CA PHE A 38 22.01 -26.66 -16.94
C PHE A 38 21.95 -25.17 -16.64
N ASP A 39 21.49 -24.79 -15.44
CA ASP A 39 21.37 -23.40 -14.96
C ASP A 39 22.73 -22.69 -14.83
N GLN A 40 23.80 -23.45 -14.59
CA GLN A 40 25.18 -22.95 -14.55
C GLN A 40 25.81 -22.83 -15.94
N GLY A 41 25.11 -23.23 -17.02
CA GLY A 41 25.64 -23.26 -18.38
C GLY A 41 26.59 -24.42 -18.66
N GLU A 42 26.70 -25.42 -17.74
CA GLU A 42 27.55 -26.61 -17.90
C GLU A 42 26.81 -27.71 -18.66
N TYR A 43 26.41 -27.41 -19.91
CA TYR A 43 25.49 -28.22 -20.69
C TYR A 43 25.99 -29.65 -20.98
N GLU A 44 27.28 -29.87 -21.18
CA GLU A 44 27.86 -31.22 -21.40
C GLU A 44 27.72 -32.11 -20.16
N LYS A 45 27.81 -31.50 -18.94
CA LYS A 45 27.58 -32.24 -17.69
C LYS A 45 26.11 -32.54 -17.50
N ALA A 46 25.24 -31.57 -17.80
CA ALA A 46 23.78 -31.74 -17.73
C ALA A 46 23.34 -32.86 -18.70
N GLU A 47 23.85 -32.87 -19.93
CA GLU A 47 23.61 -33.91 -20.95
C GLU A 47 23.94 -35.30 -20.44
N ALA A 48 25.13 -35.49 -19.87
CA ALA A 48 25.57 -36.79 -19.36
C ALA A 48 24.65 -37.35 -18.26
N VAL A 49 24.13 -36.46 -17.41
CA VAL A 49 23.21 -36.84 -16.33
C VAL A 49 21.80 -37.11 -16.87
N TYR A 50 21.26 -36.20 -17.71
CA TYR A 50 19.94 -36.38 -18.30
C TYR A 50 19.85 -37.59 -19.24
N ALA A 51 20.88 -37.86 -20.06
CA ALA A 51 20.94 -39.06 -20.91
C ALA A 51 20.83 -40.34 -20.06
N LYS A 52 21.52 -40.39 -18.92
CA LYS A 52 21.46 -41.55 -18.01
C LYS A 52 20.09 -41.67 -17.38
N LEU A 53 19.48 -40.55 -16.94
CA LEU A 53 18.15 -40.54 -16.37
C LEU A 53 17.09 -41.01 -17.38
N HIS A 54 17.11 -40.46 -18.58
CA HIS A 54 16.20 -40.83 -19.66
C HIS A 54 16.36 -42.30 -20.09
N LYS A 55 17.59 -42.80 -20.19
CA LYS A 55 17.86 -44.22 -20.49
C LYS A 55 17.28 -45.15 -19.40
N ASN A 56 17.34 -44.76 -18.15
CA ASN A 56 16.85 -45.59 -17.04
C ASN A 56 15.31 -45.58 -16.93
N ASN A 57 14.66 -44.49 -17.31
CA ASN A 57 13.21 -44.37 -17.36
C ASN A 57 12.76 -43.52 -18.54
N PRO A 58 12.66 -44.15 -19.74
CA PRO A 58 12.30 -43.44 -20.97
C PRO A 58 10.94 -42.76 -20.95
N SER A 59 10.02 -43.22 -20.11
CA SER A 59 8.65 -42.67 -20.00
C SER A 59 8.56 -41.42 -19.12
N HIS A 60 9.61 -41.02 -18.40
CA HIS A 60 9.61 -39.88 -17.53
C HIS A 60 9.75 -38.56 -18.30
N GLN A 61 8.64 -37.88 -18.53
CA GLN A 61 8.57 -36.68 -19.38
C GLN A 61 9.53 -35.55 -18.96
N ASN A 62 9.62 -35.23 -17.68
CA ASN A 62 10.48 -34.12 -17.23
C ASN A 62 11.97 -34.40 -17.52
N TRP A 63 12.40 -35.65 -17.43
CA TRP A 63 13.79 -36.00 -17.77
C TRP A 63 14.03 -35.97 -19.26
N LEU A 64 13.05 -36.41 -20.06
CA LEU A 64 13.09 -36.25 -21.50
C LEU A 64 13.21 -34.77 -21.89
N LEU A 65 12.35 -33.92 -21.35
CA LEU A 65 12.32 -32.48 -21.66
C LEU A 65 13.64 -31.80 -21.28
N GLY A 66 14.16 -32.04 -20.06
CA GLY A 66 15.47 -31.55 -19.64
C GLY A 66 16.61 -32.04 -20.54
N TYR A 67 16.56 -33.31 -20.99
CA TYR A 67 17.53 -33.84 -21.94
C TYR A 67 17.45 -33.12 -23.28
N VAL A 68 16.26 -32.98 -23.85
CA VAL A 68 16.03 -32.31 -25.13
C VAL A 68 16.44 -30.82 -25.05
N GLU A 69 16.12 -30.13 -23.97
CA GLU A 69 16.51 -28.73 -23.75
C GLU A 69 18.03 -28.57 -23.68
N THR A 70 18.69 -29.52 -23.01
CA THR A 70 20.16 -29.59 -22.95
C THR A 70 20.79 -29.86 -24.34
N LEU A 71 20.23 -30.79 -25.11
CA LEU A 71 20.66 -31.05 -26.49
C LEU A 71 20.50 -29.81 -27.39
N GLN A 72 19.41 -29.07 -27.21
CA GLN A 72 19.21 -27.80 -27.93
C GLN A 72 20.25 -26.74 -27.55
N ALA A 73 20.60 -26.65 -26.26
CA ALA A 73 21.63 -25.72 -25.78
C ALA A 73 23.04 -26.07 -26.33
N LEU A 74 23.27 -27.35 -26.63
CA LEU A 74 24.51 -27.87 -27.26
C LEU A 74 24.46 -27.86 -28.78
N ASP A 75 23.43 -27.31 -29.40
CA ASP A 75 23.19 -27.31 -30.86
C ASP A 75 23.12 -28.73 -31.52
N LYS A 76 22.75 -29.75 -30.71
CA LYS A 76 22.55 -31.16 -31.15
C LYS A 76 21.09 -31.39 -31.59
N VAL A 77 20.68 -30.64 -32.60
CA VAL A 77 19.27 -30.55 -33.03
C VAL A 77 18.72 -31.88 -33.56
N GLU A 78 19.50 -32.63 -34.36
CA GLU A 78 19.09 -33.92 -34.92
C GLU A 78 18.90 -34.98 -33.81
N GLU A 79 19.72 -34.95 -32.77
CA GLU A 79 19.59 -35.86 -31.64
C GLU A 79 18.36 -35.53 -30.79
N ALA A 80 18.09 -34.25 -30.56
CA ALA A 80 16.87 -33.78 -29.89
C ALA A 80 15.62 -34.22 -30.66
N GLU A 81 15.60 -34.04 -31.98
CA GLU A 81 14.50 -34.45 -32.85
C GLU A 81 14.25 -35.96 -32.81
N SER A 82 15.32 -36.75 -32.98
CA SER A 82 15.21 -38.22 -32.94
C SER A 82 14.73 -38.73 -31.57
N THR A 83 15.18 -38.10 -30.49
CA THR A 83 14.79 -38.46 -29.13
C THR A 83 13.29 -38.21 -28.91
N LEU A 84 12.76 -37.06 -29.34
CA LEU A 84 11.33 -36.75 -29.24
C LEU A 84 10.48 -37.66 -30.13
N LYS A 85 10.90 -37.96 -31.36
CA LYS A 85 10.19 -38.87 -32.28
C LYS A 85 10.15 -40.31 -31.75
N ASN A 86 11.26 -40.80 -31.21
CA ASN A 86 11.30 -42.11 -30.57
C ASN A 86 10.35 -42.21 -29.41
N TYR A 87 10.29 -41.15 -28.55
CA TYR A 87 9.35 -41.12 -27.46
C TYR A 87 7.88 -41.22 -27.91
N LEU A 88 7.49 -40.44 -28.92
CA LEU A 88 6.14 -40.50 -29.47
C LEU A 88 5.82 -41.88 -30.09
N THR A 89 6.80 -42.57 -30.67
CA THR A 89 6.60 -43.88 -31.30
C THR A 89 6.51 -45.00 -30.26
N GLU A 90 7.36 -44.97 -29.24
CA GLU A 90 7.51 -46.07 -28.27
C GLU A 90 6.61 -45.94 -27.04
N ILE A 91 6.39 -44.71 -26.58
CA ILE A 91 5.67 -44.45 -25.34
C ILE A 91 4.23 -43.99 -25.60
N GLY A 92 4.02 -43.17 -26.63
CA GLY A 92 2.69 -42.71 -27.04
C GLY A 92 2.64 -41.24 -27.43
N GLU A 93 1.51 -40.89 -28.03
CA GLU A 93 1.27 -39.52 -28.51
C GLU A 93 0.85 -38.58 -27.37
N TYR A 94 1.80 -37.84 -26.83
CA TYR A 94 1.56 -36.82 -25.80
C TYR A 94 1.59 -35.44 -26.42
N PRO A 95 0.57 -34.57 -26.15
CA PRO A 95 0.47 -33.27 -26.81
C PRO A 95 1.65 -32.34 -26.46
N ASN A 96 2.17 -32.39 -25.26
CA ASN A 96 3.32 -31.55 -24.86
C ASN A 96 4.56 -31.91 -25.73
N ILE A 97 4.78 -33.19 -26.02
CA ILE A 97 5.92 -33.65 -26.84
C ILE A 97 5.73 -33.24 -28.30
N GLN A 98 4.49 -33.20 -28.79
CA GLN A 98 4.18 -32.65 -30.11
C GLN A 98 4.58 -31.17 -30.20
N ILE A 99 4.31 -30.39 -29.15
CA ILE A 99 4.67 -28.96 -29.10
C ILE A 99 6.19 -28.79 -29.08
N GLU A 100 6.91 -29.59 -28.32
CA GLU A 100 8.39 -29.58 -28.29
C GLU A 100 8.98 -29.83 -29.67
N LEU A 101 8.47 -30.83 -30.40
CA LEU A 101 8.86 -31.08 -31.79
C LEU A 101 8.52 -29.89 -32.71
N GLY A 102 7.32 -29.36 -32.59
CA GLY A 102 6.91 -28.18 -33.35
C GLY A 102 7.84 -27.00 -33.10
N TYR A 103 8.21 -26.76 -31.86
CA TYR A 103 9.11 -25.66 -31.49
C TYR A 103 10.54 -25.89 -32.03
N LEU A 104 11.03 -27.12 -32.03
CA LEU A 104 12.30 -27.48 -32.62
C LEU A 104 12.34 -27.16 -34.13
N TYR A 105 11.28 -27.52 -34.88
CA TYR A 105 11.15 -27.16 -36.30
C TYR A 105 11.00 -25.66 -36.52
N GLN A 106 10.31 -24.96 -35.64
CA GLN A 106 10.21 -23.51 -35.71
C GLN A 106 11.58 -22.82 -35.56
N LYS A 107 12.45 -23.32 -34.68
CA LYS A 107 13.83 -22.84 -34.54
C LYS A 107 14.64 -23.08 -35.82
N GLN A 108 14.39 -24.18 -36.51
CA GLN A 108 14.98 -24.50 -37.83
C GLN A 108 14.36 -23.69 -38.98
N LYS A 109 13.40 -22.79 -38.70
CA LYS A 109 12.65 -22.00 -39.70
C LYS A 109 11.69 -22.82 -40.58
N ASP A 110 11.40 -24.07 -40.24
CA ASP A 110 10.37 -24.88 -40.88
C ASP A 110 9.02 -24.68 -40.19
N SER A 111 8.41 -23.55 -40.48
CA SER A 111 7.10 -23.16 -39.89
C SER A 111 5.95 -24.07 -40.37
N ILE A 112 6.08 -24.75 -41.52
CA ILE A 112 5.05 -25.64 -42.03
C ILE A 112 4.98 -26.90 -41.17
N THR A 113 6.10 -27.54 -40.97
CA THR A 113 6.20 -28.76 -40.13
C THR A 113 5.89 -28.42 -38.68
N ALA A 114 6.39 -27.27 -38.17
CA ALA A 114 6.08 -26.80 -36.83
C ALA A 114 4.57 -26.71 -36.59
N ASN A 115 3.84 -26.04 -37.49
CA ASN A 115 2.39 -25.89 -37.39
C ASN A 115 1.66 -27.23 -37.43
N GLN A 116 2.10 -28.19 -38.20
CA GLN A 116 1.49 -29.53 -38.22
C GLN A 116 1.56 -30.22 -36.86
N TYR A 117 2.68 -30.09 -36.13
CA TYR A 117 2.83 -30.62 -34.78
C TYR A 117 1.98 -29.84 -33.76
N TYR A 118 1.91 -28.54 -33.88
CA TYR A 118 1.07 -27.72 -33.01
C TYR A 118 -0.42 -28.08 -33.18
N GLN A 119 -0.91 -28.22 -34.40
CA GLN A 119 -2.29 -28.64 -34.67
C GLN A 119 -2.59 -30.07 -34.21
N LYS A 120 -1.60 -30.98 -34.26
CA LYS A 120 -1.74 -32.32 -33.64
C LYS A 120 -1.92 -32.22 -32.12
N ALA A 121 -1.20 -31.35 -31.43
CA ALA A 121 -1.34 -31.14 -30.01
C ALA A 121 -2.73 -30.60 -29.66
N ILE A 122 -3.23 -29.63 -30.41
CA ILE A 122 -4.57 -29.02 -30.20
C ILE A 122 -5.68 -30.04 -30.49
N SER A 123 -5.54 -30.89 -31.53
CA SER A 123 -6.51 -31.96 -31.83
C SER A 123 -6.64 -32.99 -30.69
N GLN A 124 -5.58 -33.19 -29.91
CA GLN A 124 -5.65 -34.05 -28.73
C GLN A 124 -6.42 -33.38 -27.58
N VAL A 125 -6.42 -32.06 -27.51
CA VAL A 125 -7.30 -31.30 -26.56
C VAL A 125 -8.76 -31.43 -26.99
N GLU A 126 -9.06 -31.46 -28.31
CA GLU A 126 -10.42 -31.74 -28.78
C GLU A 126 -10.92 -33.13 -28.32
N ALA A 127 -10.05 -34.13 -28.36
CA ALA A 127 -10.39 -35.47 -27.88
C ALA A 127 -10.46 -35.57 -26.33
N ARG A 128 -9.65 -34.79 -25.64
CA ARG A 128 -9.56 -34.78 -24.17
C ARG A 128 -9.31 -33.36 -23.63
N PRO A 129 -10.37 -32.59 -23.34
CA PRO A 129 -10.27 -31.21 -22.86
C PRO A 129 -9.41 -31.01 -21.61
N GLY A 130 -9.26 -32.06 -20.79
CA GLY A 130 -8.38 -32.05 -19.60
C GLY A 130 -6.89 -31.79 -19.90
N PHE A 131 -6.44 -31.93 -21.16
CA PHE A 131 -5.08 -31.57 -21.57
C PHE A 131 -4.89 -30.06 -21.77
N ALA A 132 -5.94 -29.26 -21.83
CA ALA A 132 -5.87 -27.84 -22.18
C ALA A 132 -4.87 -27.07 -21.31
N TYR A 133 -4.91 -27.28 -20.01
CA TYR A 133 -4.00 -26.58 -19.07
C TYR A 133 -2.52 -26.89 -19.38
N SER A 134 -2.17 -28.16 -19.54
CA SER A 134 -0.79 -28.55 -19.83
C SER A 134 -0.32 -28.09 -21.21
N VAL A 135 -1.16 -28.21 -22.22
CA VAL A 135 -0.86 -27.79 -23.62
C VAL A 135 -0.75 -26.27 -23.71
N GLY A 136 -1.71 -25.54 -23.14
CA GLY A 136 -1.71 -24.08 -23.12
C GLY A 136 -0.48 -23.49 -22.42
N ASN A 137 -0.08 -24.08 -21.29
CA ASN A 137 1.12 -23.65 -20.57
C ASN A 137 2.41 -23.87 -21.38
N VAL A 138 2.53 -24.96 -22.14
CA VAL A 138 3.70 -25.16 -22.99
C VAL A 138 3.74 -24.17 -24.16
N PHE A 139 2.59 -23.84 -24.75
CA PHE A 139 2.51 -22.78 -25.74
C PHE A 139 2.90 -21.42 -25.15
N GLN A 140 2.42 -21.10 -23.93
CA GLN A 140 2.83 -19.87 -23.23
C GLN A 140 4.35 -19.85 -22.95
N LYS A 141 4.94 -20.95 -22.47
CA LYS A 141 6.39 -21.08 -22.25
C LYS A 141 7.21 -20.62 -23.49
N TYR A 142 6.71 -20.92 -24.66
CA TYR A 142 7.37 -20.58 -25.93
C TYR A 142 6.88 -19.27 -26.57
N GLY A 143 6.07 -18.49 -25.87
CA GLY A 143 5.52 -17.23 -26.39
C GLY A 143 4.52 -17.42 -27.55
N LEU A 144 4.00 -18.62 -27.73
CA LEU A 144 3.02 -18.97 -28.77
C LEU A 144 1.60 -18.69 -28.31
N LEU A 145 1.35 -17.43 -27.90
CA LEU A 145 0.14 -17.02 -27.18
C LEU A 145 -1.14 -17.28 -27.97
N ASN A 146 -1.13 -17.11 -29.31
CA ASN A 146 -2.30 -17.38 -30.15
C ASN A 146 -2.70 -18.86 -30.11
N LEU A 147 -1.70 -19.79 -30.11
CA LEU A 147 -1.97 -21.23 -30.01
C LEU A 147 -2.43 -21.62 -28.59
N ALA A 148 -1.95 -20.93 -27.57
CA ALA A 148 -2.47 -21.11 -26.21
C ALA A 148 -3.94 -20.67 -26.11
N VAL A 149 -4.31 -19.52 -26.69
CA VAL A 149 -5.72 -19.08 -26.80
C VAL A 149 -6.55 -20.12 -27.51
N GLU A 150 -6.15 -20.55 -28.71
CA GLU A 150 -6.84 -21.58 -29.50
C GLU A 150 -7.06 -22.88 -28.70
N THR A 151 -6.05 -23.27 -27.90
CA THR A 151 -6.12 -24.45 -27.05
C THR A 151 -7.20 -24.31 -25.97
N TYR A 152 -7.23 -23.20 -25.24
CA TYR A 152 -8.20 -22.98 -24.17
C TYR A 152 -9.61 -22.74 -24.71
N GLU A 153 -9.77 -22.01 -25.82
CA GLU A 153 -11.06 -21.83 -26.49
C GLU A 153 -11.63 -23.15 -27.01
N THR A 154 -10.76 -24.02 -27.57
CA THR A 154 -11.14 -25.35 -27.99
C THR A 154 -11.66 -26.19 -26.84
N ALA A 155 -10.97 -26.17 -25.70
CA ALA A 155 -11.44 -26.87 -24.50
C ALA A 155 -12.79 -26.32 -23.98
N GLN A 156 -12.96 -25.00 -23.92
CA GLN A 156 -14.20 -24.38 -23.49
C GLN A 156 -15.38 -24.69 -24.42
N ARG A 157 -15.14 -24.75 -25.74
CA ARG A 157 -16.18 -25.11 -26.73
C ARG A 157 -16.73 -26.52 -26.50
N ILE A 158 -15.86 -27.46 -26.10
CA ILE A 158 -16.22 -28.87 -25.90
C ILE A 158 -16.76 -29.10 -24.49
N GLU A 159 -16.11 -28.52 -23.50
CA GLU A 159 -16.48 -28.61 -22.09
C GLU A 159 -16.61 -27.19 -21.48
N PRO A 160 -17.79 -26.55 -21.60
CA PRO A 160 -18.00 -25.18 -21.12
C PRO A 160 -17.75 -24.96 -19.63
N ARG A 161 -17.72 -26.03 -18.84
CA ARG A 161 -17.39 -25.99 -17.41
C ARG A 161 -15.88 -26.20 -17.13
N SER A 162 -15.06 -26.32 -18.18
CA SER A 162 -13.60 -26.41 -18.00
C SER A 162 -13.10 -25.10 -17.39
N ASN A 163 -12.31 -25.20 -16.33
CA ASN A 163 -11.87 -24.05 -15.53
C ASN A 163 -10.65 -23.33 -16.11
N ASN A 164 -10.65 -23.08 -17.44
CA ASN A 164 -9.54 -22.45 -18.15
C ASN A 164 -9.75 -20.94 -18.39
N THR A 165 -10.81 -20.38 -17.84
CA THR A 165 -11.21 -18.97 -18.08
C THR A 165 -10.20 -17.98 -17.53
N ILE A 166 -9.56 -18.32 -16.39
CA ILE A 166 -8.54 -17.46 -15.77
C ILE A 166 -7.27 -17.41 -16.64
N GLU A 167 -6.80 -18.56 -17.11
CA GLU A 167 -5.64 -18.69 -17.98
C GLU A 167 -5.86 -17.95 -19.29
N LEU A 168 -7.02 -18.17 -19.91
CA LEU A 168 -7.40 -17.48 -21.13
C LEU A 168 -7.45 -15.96 -20.95
N ALA A 169 -8.07 -15.50 -19.87
CA ALA A 169 -8.12 -14.07 -19.58
C ALA A 169 -6.71 -13.48 -19.37
N ARG A 170 -5.81 -14.21 -18.68
CA ARG A 170 -4.42 -13.77 -18.49
C ARG A 170 -3.68 -13.63 -19.81
N ILE A 171 -3.83 -14.58 -20.72
CA ILE A 171 -3.18 -14.51 -22.06
C ILE A 171 -3.70 -13.32 -22.85
N TYR A 172 -5.01 -13.04 -22.82
CA TYR A 172 -5.55 -11.84 -23.44
C TYR A 172 -4.95 -10.56 -22.86
N GLY A 173 -4.69 -10.54 -21.54
CA GLY A 173 -3.97 -9.43 -20.90
C GLY A 173 -2.54 -9.26 -21.40
N GLU A 174 -1.79 -10.35 -21.54
CA GLU A 174 -0.42 -10.37 -22.11
C GLU A 174 -0.41 -9.88 -23.57
N GLN A 175 -1.48 -10.13 -24.32
CA GLN A 175 -1.65 -9.68 -25.71
C GLN A 175 -2.23 -8.25 -25.80
N SER A 176 -2.48 -7.58 -24.68
CA SER A 176 -3.19 -6.27 -24.62
C SER A 176 -4.62 -6.31 -25.18
N GLU A 177 -5.23 -7.49 -25.30
CA GLU A 177 -6.62 -7.69 -25.68
C GLU A 177 -7.57 -7.50 -24.48
N PHE A 178 -7.51 -6.33 -23.87
CA PHE A 178 -8.16 -6.03 -22.59
C PHE A 178 -9.66 -6.28 -22.56
N LYS A 179 -10.37 -6.05 -23.68
CA LYS A 179 -11.81 -6.32 -23.75
C LYS A 179 -12.12 -7.82 -23.64
N ALA A 180 -11.33 -8.67 -24.30
CA ALA A 180 -11.48 -10.11 -24.21
C ALA A 180 -11.13 -10.61 -22.81
N MET A 181 -10.04 -10.10 -22.23
CA MET A 181 -9.64 -10.36 -20.85
C MET A 181 -10.77 -10.07 -19.86
N PHE A 182 -11.29 -8.85 -19.86
CA PHE A 182 -12.33 -8.46 -18.92
C PHE A 182 -13.67 -9.17 -19.15
N LYS A 183 -14.03 -9.52 -20.40
CA LYS A 183 -15.22 -10.35 -20.65
C LYS A 183 -15.12 -11.70 -19.94
N ASN A 184 -13.98 -12.39 -20.07
CA ASN A 184 -13.75 -13.67 -19.43
C ASN A 184 -13.78 -13.56 -17.90
N TYR A 185 -13.09 -12.57 -17.31
CA TYR A 185 -13.15 -12.34 -15.88
C TYR A 185 -14.56 -12.02 -15.37
N MET A 186 -15.33 -11.26 -16.15
CA MET A 186 -16.72 -10.94 -15.79
C MET A 186 -17.62 -12.16 -15.76
N ASP A 187 -17.43 -13.11 -16.65
CA ASP A 187 -18.21 -14.37 -16.65
C ASP A 187 -17.99 -15.11 -15.33
N LEU A 188 -16.75 -15.22 -14.86
CA LEU A 188 -16.42 -15.83 -13.55
C LEU A 188 -17.04 -15.07 -12.38
N ILE A 189 -16.94 -13.73 -12.37
CA ILE A 189 -17.40 -12.90 -11.25
C ILE A 189 -18.94 -12.90 -11.16
N VAL A 190 -19.63 -12.94 -12.29
CA VAL A 190 -21.10 -13.03 -12.31
C VAL A 190 -21.58 -14.40 -11.83
N GLU A 191 -20.90 -15.47 -12.19
CA GLU A 191 -21.19 -16.82 -11.70
C GLU A 191 -20.93 -16.95 -10.20
N ASN A 192 -19.82 -16.38 -9.73
CA ASN A 192 -19.46 -16.36 -8.31
C ASN A 192 -18.78 -15.05 -7.91
N PRO A 193 -19.51 -14.12 -7.27
CA PRO A 193 -18.98 -12.80 -6.87
C PRO A 193 -17.73 -12.83 -5.98
N SER A 194 -17.43 -13.94 -5.30
CA SER A 194 -16.21 -14.06 -4.49
C SER A 194 -14.93 -14.04 -5.33
N TYR A 195 -15.00 -14.38 -6.62
CA TYR A 195 -13.88 -14.24 -7.54
C TYR A 195 -13.41 -12.80 -7.70
N PHE A 196 -14.27 -11.80 -7.49
CA PHE A 196 -13.84 -10.40 -7.58
C PHE A 196 -12.68 -10.08 -6.64
N GLN A 197 -12.74 -10.55 -5.41
CA GLN A 197 -11.65 -10.34 -4.44
C GLN A 197 -10.33 -11.02 -4.88
N ILE A 198 -10.43 -12.21 -5.46
CA ILE A 198 -9.28 -12.98 -5.92
C ILE A 198 -8.66 -12.32 -7.16
N LEU A 199 -9.50 -11.88 -8.09
CA LEU A 199 -9.09 -11.30 -9.36
C LEU A 199 -8.70 -9.82 -9.26
N ASN A 200 -9.03 -9.15 -8.17
CA ASN A 200 -8.71 -7.74 -7.97
C ASN A 200 -7.20 -7.45 -8.09
N ARG A 201 -6.36 -8.36 -7.61
CA ARG A 201 -4.91 -8.26 -7.79
C ARG A 201 -4.50 -8.30 -9.28
N ASN A 202 -5.17 -9.12 -10.09
CA ASN A 202 -4.90 -9.21 -11.52
C ASN A 202 -5.34 -7.93 -12.23
N PHE A 203 -6.48 -7.34 -11.82
CA PHE A 203 -6.94 -6.07 -12.36
C PHE A 203 -5.96 -4.93 -12.06
N SER A 204 -5.46 -4.87 -10.83
CA SER A 204 -4.52 -3.82 -10.39
C SER A 204 -3.22 -3.78 -11.18
N GLN A 205 -2.89 -4.81 -11.95
CA GLN A 205 -1.73 -4.80 -12.87
C GLN A 205 -1.97 -3.98 -14.14
N TYR A 206 -3.23 -3.80 -14.54
CA TYR A 206 -3.63 -3.14 -15.78
C TYR A 206 -4.37 -1.84 -15.55
N ILE A 207 -5.09 -1.72 -14.42
CA ILE A 207 -5.88 -0.54 -14.06
C ILE A 207 -4.97 0.49 -13.39
N THR A 208 -5.04 1.73 -13.86
CA THR A 208 -4.25 2.87 -13.41
C THR A 208 -5.13 4.05 -13.03
N GLU A 209 -4.55 5.09 -12.47
CA GLU A 209 -5.24 6.37 -12.18
C GLU A 209 -5.68 7.09 -13.47
N ASP A 210 -4.96 6.85 -14.60
CA ASP A 210 -5.28 7.48 -15.87
C ASP A 210 -6.57 6.92 -16.47
N SER A 211 -7.62 7.74 -16.51
CA SER A 211 -8.93 7.38 -17.08
C SER A 211 -8.88 7.04 -18.57
N ASP A 212 -7.85 7.50 -19.29
CA ASP A 212 -7.66 7.28 -20.73
C ASP A 212 -6.81 6.05 -21.03
N ASN A 213 -6.29 5.38 -20.03
CA ASN A 213 -5.62 4.09 -20.16
C ASN A 213 -6.54 3.07 -20.86
N GLU A 214 -6.00 2.31 -21.83
CA GLU A 214 -6.76 1.37 -22.66
C GLU A 214 -7.47 0.28 -21.85
N ALA A 215 -6.85 -0.24 -20.80
CA ALA A 215 -7.46 -1.25 -19.94
C ALA A 215 -8.61 -0.65 -19.12
N ASN A 216 -8.44 0.58 -18.59
CA ASN A 216 -9.50 1.31 -17.90
C ASN A 216 -10.73 1.51 -18.79
N GLN A 217 -10.52 1.96 -20.02
CA GLN A 217 -11.59 2.14 -20.99
C GLN A 217 -12.25 0.82 -21.37
N ALA A 218 -11.46 -0.25 -21.57
CA ALA A 218 -11.97 -1.57 -21.90
C ALA A 218 -12.87 -2.14 -20.79
N LEU A 219 -12.41 -2.07 -19.53
CA LEU A 219 -13.19 -2.52 -18.37
C LEU A 219 -14.49 -1.72 -18.25
N ARG A 220 -14.42 -0.40 -18.29
CA ARG A 220 -15.59 0.47 -18.25
C ARG A 220 -16.60 0.13 -19.34
N GLN A 221 -16.13 -0.07 -20.57
CA GLN A 221 -17.00 -0.41 -21.70
C GLN A 221 -17.68 -1.77 -21.52
N VAL A 222 -16.94 -2.80 -21.08
CA VAL A 222 -17.48 -4.14 -20.82
C VAL A 222 -18.56 -4.10 -19.73
N LEU A 223 -18.27 -3.40 -18.63
CA LEU A 223 -19.20 -3.26 -17.50
C LEU A 223 -20.50 -2.54 -17.92
N LEU A 224 -20.38 -1.40 -18.62
CA LEU A 224 -21.54 -0.64 -19.08
C LEU A 224 -22.38 -1.42 -20.08
N GLN A 225 -21.76 -2.09 -21.07
CA GLN A 225 -22.47 -2.91 -22.06
C GLN A 225 -23.25 -4.07 -21.41
N ARG A 226 -22.61 -4.74 -20.42
CA ARG A 226 -23.26 -5.85 -19.70
C ARG A 226 -24.39 -5.34 -18.82
N ASN A 227 -24.17 -4.26 -18.07
CA ASN A 227 -25.20 -3.68 -17.21
C ASN A 227 -26.41 -3.15 -17.99
N GLN A 228 -26.20 -2.72 -19.24
CA GLN A 228 -27.30 -2.31 -20.13
C GLN A 228 -28.14 -3.50 -20.64
N LYS A 229 -27.49 -4.63 -20.93
CA LYS A 229 -28.16 -5.85 -21.40
C LYS A 229 -28.86 -6.59 -20.27
N GLU A 230 -28.20 -6.77 -19.17
CA GLU A 230 -28.69 -7.52 -18.01
C GLU A 230 -28.18 -6.82 -16.72
N PRO A 231 -29.02 -5.94 -16.14
CA PRO A 231 -28.63 -5.19 -14.96
C PRO A 231 -28.26 -6.08 -13.77
N ASN A 232 -27.03 -5.93 -13.27
CA ASN A 232 -26.53 -6.68 -12.13
C ASN A 232 -25.79 -5.75 -11.16
N VAL A 233 -26.01 -5.93 -9.86
CA VAL A 233 -25.36 -5.14 -8.79
C VAL A 233 -23.85 -5.22 -8.84
N ILE A 234 -23.30 -6.36 -9.29
CA ILE A 234 -21.85 -6.55 -9.38
C ILE A 234 -21.19 -5.57 -10.36
N TYR A 235 -21.87 -5.22 -11.45
CA TYR A 235 -21.34 -4.26 -12.41
C TYR A 235 -21.24 -2.86 -11.82
N ASN A 236 -22.22 -2.44 -11.00
CA ASN A 236 -22.12 -1.17 -10.29
C ASN A 236 -21.01 -1.18 -9.22
N GLN A 237 -20.83 -2.31 -8.51
CA GLN A 237 -19.71 -2.45 -7.55
C GLN A 237 -18.36 -2.31 -8.24
N MET A 238 -18.20 -2.95 -9.40
CA MET A 238 -16.94 -2.88 -10.15
C MET A 238 -16.73 -1.52 -10.82
N LEU A 239 -17.79 -0.86 -11.29
CA LEU A 239 -17.69 0.53 -11.78
C LEU A 239 -17.31 1.48 -10.64
N SER A 240 -17.89 1.33 -9.45
CA SER A 240 -17.51 2.10 -8.29
C SER A 240 -16.02 1.89 -7.96
N TRP A 241 -15.58 0.63 -7.89
CA TRP A 241 -14.18 0.29 -7.67
C TRP A 241 -13.26 0.91 -8.74
N LEU A 242 -13.60 0.79 -10.02
CA LEU A 242 -12.82 1.37 -11.13
C LEU A 242 -12.68 2.88 -10.99
N PHE A 243 -13.77 3.59 -10.67
CA PHE A 243 -13.74 5.03 -10.50
C PHE A 243 -12.93 5.46 -9.25
N VAL A 244 -12.93 4.65 -8.19
CA VAL A 244 -12.04 4.86 -7.03
C VAL A 244 -10.56 4.73 -7.42
N GLN A 245 -10.21 3.73 -8.28
CA GLN A 245 -8.83 3.60 -8.78
C GLN A 245 -8.41 4.78 -9.67
N GLN A 246 -9.37 5.46 -10.28
CA GLN A 246 -9.16 6.66 -11.10
C GLN A 246 -9.29 7.97 -10.32
N GLU A 247 -9.45 7.88 -9.01
CA GLU A 247 -9.70 9.03 -8.11
C GLU A 247 -10.94 9.87 -8.52
N ASP A 248 -11.86 9.29 -9.32
CA ASP A 248 -13.11 9.93 -9.73
C ASP A 248 -14.25 9.58 -8.74
N TYR A 249 -14.17 10.17 -7.56
CA TYR A 249 -15.07 9.85 -6.46
C TYR A 249 -16.51 10.25 -6.75
N SER A 250 -16.72 11.30 -7.52
CA SER A 250 -18.06 11.71 -7.95
C SER A 250 -18.76 10.63 -8.79
N LYS A 251 -18.05 9.99 -9.75
CA LYS A 251 -18.62 8.87 -10.53
C LYS A 251 -18.78 7.61 -9.69
N ALA A 252 -17.83 7.33 -8.78
CA ALA A 252 -17.98 6.24 -7.82
C ALA A 252 -19.25 6.41 -6.99
N PHE A 253 -19.52 7.61 -6.48
CA PHE A 253 -20.72 7.94 -5.72
C PHE A 253 -22.03 7.67 -6.51
N VAL A 254 -22.06 7.97 -7.80
CA VAL A 254 -23.22 7.65 -8.65
C VAL A 254 -23.48 6.13 -8.66
N GLN A 255 -22.42 5.32 -8.73
CA GLN A 255 -22.57 3.86 -8.71
C GLN A 255 -23.02 3.35 -7.34
N GLU A 256 -22.50 3.92 -6.26
CA GLU A 256 -22.93 3.58 -4.91
C GLU A 256 -24.41 3.92 -4.67
N LYS A 257 -24.89 5.06 -5.18
CA LYS A 257 -26.33 5.39 -5.13
C LYS A 257 -27.18 4.36 -5.88
N ALA A 258 -26.73 3.91 -7.05
CA ALA A 258 -27.44 2.88 -7.80
C ALA A 258 -27.48 1.53 -7.05
N LEU A 259 -26.38 1.17 -6.37
CA LEU A 259 -26.31 0.00 -5.48
C LEU A 259 -27.28 0.12 -4.31
N TYR A 260 -27.25 1.25 -3.62
CA TYR A 260 -28.13 1.53 -2.48
C TYR A 260 -29.61 1.41 -2.86
N GLN A 261 -30.01 1.94 -4.01
CA GLN A 261 -31.38 1.85 -4.49
C GLN A 261 -31.84 0.40 -4.76
N ARG A 262 -30.94 -0.44 -5.29
CA ARG A 262 -31.22 -1.84 -5.64
C ARG A 262 -31.07 -2.82 -4.48
N SER A 263 -30.28 -2.47 -3.48
CA SER A 263 -30.02 -3.33 -2.32
C SER A 263 -31.22 -3.39 -1.38
N GLN A 264 -31.46 -4.57 -0.82
CA GLN A 264 -32.43 -4.74 0.29
C GLN A 264 -31.86 -4.17 1.60
N SER A 265 -30.56 -4.30 1.81
CA SER A 265 -29.86 -3.69 2.94
C SER A 265 -29.53 -2.24 2.60
N LYS A 266 -30.13 -1.30 3.32
CA LYS A 266 -29.91 0.14 3.18
C LYS A 266 -28.71 0.60 4.05
N SER A 267 -27.59 -0.14 4.01
CA SER A 267 -26.37 0.27 4.70
C SER A 267 -25.79 1.54 4.09
N LEU A 268 -25.34 2.45 4.95
CA LEU A 268 -24.68 3.70 4.58
C LEU A 268 -23.15 3.60 4.71
N ASP A 269 -22.63 2.48 5.20
CA ASP A 269 -21.20 2.31 5.45
C ASP A 269 -20.36 2.59 4.20
N ARG A 270 -20.81 2.09 3.03
CA ARG A 270 -20.09 2.29 1.76
C ARG A 270 -19.95 3.77 1.36
N PHE A 271 -20.94 4.60 1.68
CA PHE A 271 -20.85 6.04 1.41
C PHE A 271 -19.88 6.73 2.36
N ILE A 272 -19.91 6.32 3.64
CA ILE A 272 -18.99 6.85 4.66
C ILE A 272 -17.57 6.44 4.31
N ASP A 273 -17.33 5.16 3.98
CA ASP A 273 -16.01 4.66 3.59
C ASP A 273 -15.48 5.38 2.34
N LEU A 274 -16.32 5.54 1.30
CA LEU A 274 -15.92 6.24 0.08
C LEU A 274 -15.64 7.73 0.35
N ALA A 275 -16.40 8.37 1.22
CA ALA A 275 -16.16 9.75 1.62
C ALA A 275 -14.84 9.90 2.40
N LEU A 276 -14.49 8.90 3.23
CA LEU A 276 -13.20 8.91 3.94
C LEU A 276 -12.03 8.75 2.96
N ILE A 277 -12.13 7.86 1.98
CA ILE A 277 -11.12 7.69 0.92
C ILE A 277 -10.98 8.99 0.11
N SER A 278 -12.10 9.60 -0.30
CA SER A 278 -12.13 10.87 -1.02
C SER A 278 -11.46 12.00 -0.22
N LYS A 279 -11.72 12.05 1.09
CA LYS A 279 -11.10 13.01 2.01
C LYS A 279 -9.59 12.78 2.15
N GLU A 280 -9.13 11.54 2.24
CA GLU A 280 -7.71 11.19 2.32
C GLU A 280 -6.93 11.59 1.05
N ASN A 281 -7.62 11.67 -0.09
CA ASN A 281 -7.08 12.12 -1.37
C ASN A 281 -7.45 13.59 -1.68
N ASP A 282 -7.71 14.40 -0.68
CA ASP A 282 -7.98 15.83 -0.76
C ASP A 282 -9.23 16.25 -1.56
N ASP A 283 -10.08 15.31 -2.03
CA ASP A 283 -11.37 15.65 -2.63
C ASP A 283 -12.46 15.79 -1.57
N LEU A 284 -12.37 16.86 -0.79
CA LEU A 284 -13.32 17.21 0.26
C LEU A 284 -14.73 17.53 -0.29
N SER A 285 -14.81 17.92 -1.56
CA SER A 285 -16.06 18.27 -2.24
C SER A 285 -16.93 17.02 -2.41
N SER A 286 -16.37 15.96 -3.02
CA SER A 286 -17.04 14.68 -3.19
C SER A 286 -17.35 14.02 -1.83
N ALA A 287 -16.41 14.10 -0.88
CA ALA A 287 -16.62 13.59 0.48
C ALA A 287 -17.85 14.23 1.15
N ARG A 288 -18.01 15.57 1.02
CA ARG A 288 -19.17 16.30 1.54
C ARG A 288 -20.48 15.80 0.95
N GLU A 289 -20.57 15.69 -0.38
CA GLU A 289 -21.78 15.24 -1.07
C GLU A 289 -22.23 13.83 -0.63
N MET A 290 -21.28 12.92 -0.48
CA MET A 290 -21.53 11.55 -0.02
C MET A 290 -22.04 11.51 1.41
N LEU A 291 -21.45 12.32 2.29
CA LEU A 291 -21.84 12.39 3.70
C LEU A 291 -23.18 13.11 3.89
N GLU A 292 -23.49 14.14 3.09
CA GLU A 292 -24.80 14.78 3.07
C GLU A 292 -25.90 13.75 2.67
N PHE A 293 -25.63 12.95 1.65
CA PHE A 293 -26.54 11.86 1.27
C PHE A 293 -26.68 10.82 2.41
N ALA A 294 -25.58 10.45 3.05
CA ALA A 294 -25.62 9.50 4.16
C ALA A 294 -26.44 10.05 5.36
N VAL A 295 -26.30 11.32 5.69
CA VAL A 295 -27.06 12.00 6.76
C VAL A 295 -28.56 12.04 6.45
N GLU A 296 -28.92 12.40 5.20
CA GLU A 296 -30.32 12.47 4.75
C GLU A 296 -31.02 11.11 4.79
N ASN A 297 -30.29 10.02 4.57
CA ASN A 297 -30.82 8.67 4.50
C ASN A 297 -30.60 7.85 5.79
N ALA A 298 -30.02 8.45 6.84
CA ALA A 298 -29.74 7.76 8.09
C ALA A 298 -31.01 7.35 8.82
N ALA A 299 -31.26 6.03 8.91
CA ALA A 299 -32.44 5.46 9.56
C ALA A 299 -32.22 5.20 11.07
N SER A 300 -30.97 5.01 11.49
CA SER A 300 -30.62 4.76 12.89
C SER A 300 -29.83 5.92 13.50
N LYS A 301 -29.93 6.05 14.85
CA LYS A 301 -29.15 7.04 15.59
C LYS A 301 -27.64 6.82 15.39
N ARG A 302 -27.21 5.57 15.26
CA ARG A 302 -25.80 5.20 15.04
C ARG A 302 -25.30 5.70 13.69
N ASP A 303 -26.06 5.42 12.62
CA ASP A 303 -25.69 5.83 11.26
C ASP A 303 -25.68 7.35 11.15
N LEU A 304 -26.68 8.02 11.73
CA LEU A 304 -26.73 9.47 11.79
C LEU A 304 -25.53 10.06 12.53
N LEU A 305 -25.16 9.49 13.68
CA LEU A 305 -24.03 9.95 14.47
C LEU A 305 -22.71 9.80 13.68
N SER A 306 -22.51 8.66 13.01
CA SER A 306 -21.32 8.40 12.22
C SER A 306 -21.22 9.33 11.01
N ALA A 307 -22.29 9.44 10.23
CA ALA A 307 -22.30 10.25 9.00
C ALA A 307 -22.19 11.76 9.30
N GLU A 308 -22.98 12.26 10.26
CA GLU A 308 -22.97 13.70 10.59
C GLU A 308 -21.65 14.14 11.21
N ARG A 309 -21.04 13.30 12.08
CA ARG A 309 -19.71 13.62 12.61
C ARG A 309 -18.68 13.78 11.48
N GLN A 310 -18.64 12.84 10.52
CA GLN A 310 -17.71 12.95 9.40
C GLN A 310 -18.03 14.16 8.52
N LEU A 311 -19.31 14.47 8.30
CA LEU A 311 -19.73 15.66 7.57
C LEU A 311 -19.27 16.95 8.24
N LEU A 312 -19.40 17.04 9.57
CA LEU A 312 -18.92 18.18 10.34
C LEU A 312 -17.40 18.34 10.24
N LEU A 313 -16.65 17.24 10.28
CA LEU A 313 -15.19 17.25 10.09
C LEU A 313 -14.80 17.72 8.67
N VAL A 314 -15.51 17.29 7.64
CA VAL A 314 -15.28 17.75 6.26
C VAL A 314 -15.66 19.22 6.11
N LYS A 315 -16.82 19.66 6.65
CA LYS A 315 -17.22 21.07 6.65
C LYS A 315 -16.20 21.94 7.38
N ARG A 316 -15.67 21.46 8.51
CA ARG A 316 -14.59 22.14 9.25
C ARG A 316 -13.31 22.28 8.42
N ALA A 317 -12.95 21.25 7.62
CA ALA A 317 -11.76 21.29 6.78
C ALA A 317 -11.91 22.25 5.58
N LEU A 318 -13.13 22.42 5.06
CA LEU A 318 -13.44 23.35 3.97
C LEU A 318 -13.65 24.80 4.44
N ALA A 319 -13.91 25.01 5.75
CA ALA A 319 -14.36 26.29 6.30
C ALA A 319 -13.26 27.35 6.27
N GLN A 320 -13.64 28.55 5.88
CA GLN A 320 -12.84 29.77 6.07
C GLN A 320 -13.26 30.45 7.42
N PRO A 321 -12.47 31.41 7.94
CA PRO A 321 -12.78 32.06 9.22
C PRO A 321 -14.20 32.64 9.31
N GLU A 322 -14.75 33.08 8.20
CA GLU A 322 -16.12 33.62 8.10
C GLU A 322 -17.18 32.54 8.38
N ASP A 323 -16.87 31.29 8.11
CA ASP A 323 -17.79 30.14 8.27
C ASP A 323 -17.81 29.59 9.69
N TYR A 324 -16.83 29.93 10.52
CA TYR A 324 -16.63 29.30 11.84
C TYR A 324 -17.84 29.42 12.78
N ALA A 325 -18.57 30.52 12.74
CA ALA A 325 -19.79 30.66 13.51
C ALA A 325 -20.89 29.68 13.07
N GLY A 326 -20.99 29.44 11.77
CA GLY A 326 -21.91 28.46 11.18
C GLY A 326 -21.54 27.03 11.53
N ILE A 327 -20.24 26.68 11.50
CA ILE A 327 -19.74 25.35 11.89
C ILE A 327 -20.01 25.08 13.37
N GLU A 328 -19.69 26.02 14.26
CA GLU A 328 -19.99 25.90 15.69
C GLU A 328 -21.49 25.68 15.94
N SER A 329 -22.34 26.48 15.29
CA SER A 329 -23.79 26.32 15.36
C SER A 329 -24.25 24.95 14.85
N ALA A 330 -23.63 24.40 13.83
CA ALA A 330 -23.96 23.07 13.31
C ALA A 330 -23.63 21.97 14.34
N TYR A 331 -22.46 22.04 14.98
CA TYR A 331 -22.11 21.12 16.09
C TYR A 331 -23.12 21.22 17.25
N GLU A 332 -23.44 22.44 17.70
CA GLU A 332 -24.38 22.66 18.80
C GLU A 332 -25.79 22.15 18.48
N ASN A 333 -26.30 22.44 17.29
CA ASN A 333 -27.60 21.96 16.82
C ASN A 333 -27.63 20.42 16.75
N PHE A 334 -26.57 19.81 16.28
CA PHE A 334 -26.49 18.36 16.22
C PHE A 334 -26.44 17.75 17.64
N LEU A 335 -25.62 18.30 18.53
CA LEU A 335 -25.56 17.87 19.93
C LEU A 335 -26.87 18.08 20.67
N ALA A 336 -27.61 19.16 20.38
CA ALA A 336 -28.96 19.38 20.93
C ALA A 336 -29.94 18.28 20.47
N LYS A 337 -29.83 17.84 19.23
CA LYS A 337 -30.67 16.77 18.64
C LYS A 337 -30.37 15.38 19.21
N ILE A 338 -29.10 15.01 19.35
CA ILE A 338 -28.70 13.64 19.76
C ILE A 338 -28.49 13.49 21.27
N GLY A 339 -28.32 14.59 21.99
CA GLY A 339 -27.99 14.67 23.41
C GLY A 339 -26.47 14.61 23.67
N ARG A 340 -26.03 15.33 24.71
CA ARG A 340 -24.64 15.29 25.21
C ARG A 340 -24.51 14.14 26.21
N ASN A 341 -23.82 13.09 25.77
CA ASN A 341 -23.57 11.90 26.58
C ASN A 341 -22.36 11.14 26.00
N LYS A 342 -21.97 10.02 26.62
CA LYS A 342 -20.81 9.22 26.19
C LYS A 342 -20.87 8.70 24.74
N ASP A 343 -22.07 8.53 24.15
CA ASP A 343 -22.17 8.09 22.76
C ASP A 343 -21.82 9.23 21.79
N SER A 344 -22.14 10.49 22.16
CA SER A 344 -21.78 11.68 21.39
C SER A 344 -20.42 12.28 21.78
N PHE A 345 -19.63 11.59 22.59
CA PHE A 345 -18.34 12.06 23.10
C PHE A 345 -17.42 12.59 22.00
N LEU A 346 -17.26 11.85 20.90
CA LEU A 346 -16.37 12.27 19.81
C LEU A 346 -16.82 13.59 19.16
N VAL A 347 -18.13 13.79 18.99
CA VAL A 347 -18.65 15.04 18.43
C VAL A 347 -18.41 16.21 19.39
N GLN A 348 -18.57 15.99 20.69
CA GLN A 348 -18.31 17.00 21.71
C GLN A 348 -16.82 17.36 21.78
N LYS A 349 -15.94 16.35 21.69
CA LYS A 349 -14.49 16.54 21.63
C LYS A 349 -14.07 17.29 20.37
N ASP A 350 -14.61 16.90 19.19
CA ASP A 350 -14.34 17.58 17.91
C ASP A 350 -14.74 19.06 17.97
N LEU A 351 -15.85 19.38 18.67
CA LEU A 351 -16.27 20.77 18.90
C LEU A 351 -15.28 21.53 19.80
N ALA A 352 -14.83 20.94 20.91
CA ALA A 352 -13.85 21.56 21.79
C ALA A 352 -12.53 21.82 21.04
N GLU A 353 -12.05 20.86 20.24
CA GLU A 353 -10.87 21.02 19.38
C GLU A 353 -11.06 22.14 18.34
N PHE A 354 -12.22 22.21 17.70
CA PHE A 354 -12.53 23.26 16.73
C PHE A 354 -12.47 24.66 17.36
N ILE A 355 -13.08 24.80 18.55
CA ILE A 355 -13.08 26.08 19.31
C ILE A 355 -11.65 26.44 19.70
N ALA A 356 -10.87 25.47 20.20
CA ALA A 356 -9.50 25.70 20.65
C ALA A 356 -8.56 26.10 19.51
N TYR A 357 -8.51 25.30 18.45
CA TYR A 357 -7.44 25.39 17.44
C TYR A 357 -7.80 26.25 16.24
N GLN A 358 -9.05 26.19 15.75
CA GLN A 358 -9.45 26.99 14.59
C GLN A 358 -10.00 28.36 14.97
N LYS A 359 -10.82 28.43 16.03
CA LYS A 359 -11.31 29.73 16.55
C LYS A 359 -10.32 30.41 17.49
N ASN A 360 -9.27 29.72 17.92
CA ASN A 360 -8.25 30.19 18.86
C ASN A 360 -8.84 30.69 20.20
N ASP A 361 -9.93 30.06 20.67
CA ASP A 361 -10.62 30.37 21.89
C ASP A 361 -10.46 29.25 22.93
N VAL A 362 -9.29 29.24 23.57
CA VAL A 362 -8.90 28.16 24.49
C VAL A 362 -9.78 28.18 25.77
N GLU A 363 -10.21 29.35 26.23
CA GLU A 363 -11.07 29.44 27.42
C GLU A 363 -12.41 28.77 27.18
N LYS A 364 -13.07 29.12 26.08
CA LYS A 364 -14.35 28.51 25.71
C LYS A 364 -14.20 26.99 25.42
N ALA A 365 -13.07 26.55 24.89
CA ALA A 365 -12.80 25.12 24.72
C ALA A 365 -12.68 24.39 26.05
N LEU A 366 -12.04 24.99 27.05
CA LEU A 366 -11.96 24.44 28.41
C LEU A 366 -13.33 24.36 29.06
N ASP A 367 -14.22 25.35 28.86
CA ASP A 367 -15.62 25.29 29.31
C ASP A 367 -16.36 24.09 28.69
N GLN A 368 -16.13 23.80 27.38
CA GLN A 368 -16.70 22.61 26.74
C GLN A 368 -16.14 21.32 27.36
N ILE A 369 -14.85 21.28 27.68
CA ILE A 369 -14.22 20.12 28.34
C ILE A 369 -14.83 19.89 29.74
N GLU A 370 -15.10 20.94 30.51
CA GLU A 370 -15.75 20.81 31.81
C GLU A 370 -17.16 20.21 31.69
N LEU A 371 -17.94 20.65 30.70
CA LEU A 371 -19.24 20.05 30.39
C LEU A 371 -19.16 18.57 30.05
N ILE A 372 -18.12 18.16 29.31
CA ILE A 372 -17.91 16.76 28.96
C ILE A 372 -17.43 15.95 30.17
N ASN A 373 -16.55 16.51 31.02
CA ASN A 373 -16.06 15.89 32.26
C ASN A 373 -17.16 15.58 33.27
N SER A 374 -18.27 16.35 33.24
CA SER A 374 -19.43 16.11 34.11
C SER A 374 -20.22 14.84 33.74
N GLN A 375 -19.90 14.17 32.66
CA GLN A 375 -20.61 12.98 32.15
C GLN A 375 -19.95 11.69 32.66
N ASP A 376 -20.70 10.57 32.64
CA ASP A 376 -20.19 9.23 32.93
C ASP A 376 -19.45 8.67 31.73
N LEU A 377 -18.17 9.00 31.57
CA LEU A 377 -17.32 8.61 30.44
C LEU A 377 -16.69 7.23 30.63
N TYR A 378 -16.44 6.54 29.53
CA TYR A 378 -15.54 5.39 29.55
C TYR A 378 -14.10 5.83 29.87
N GLN A 379 -13.28 4.93 30.46
CA GLN A 379 -11.90 5.26 30.85
C GLN A 379 -11.07 5.81 29.69
N GLN A 380 -11.26 5.26 28.49
CA GLN A 380 -10.56 5.74 27.29
C GLN A 380 -11.00 7.16 26.92
N GLN A 381 -12.30 7.44 26.95
CA GLN A 381 -12.84 8.78 26.67
C GLN A 381 -12.34 9.81 27.69
N ALA A 382 -12.32 9.45 28.96
CA ALA A 382 -11.79 10.30 30.02
C ALA A 382 -10.28 10.56 29.83
N ALA A 383 -9.51 9.57 29.36
CA ALA A 383 -8.10 9.73 29.06
C ALA A 383 -7.87 10.64 27.85
N GLU A 384 -8.63 10.46 26.77
CA GLU A 384 -8.57 11.32 25.57
C GLU A 384 -8.94 12.77 25.91
N LEU A 385 -9.96 12.96 26.74
CA LEU A 385 -10.38 14.30 27.16
C LEU A 385 -9.31 14.99 28.01
N LYS A 386 -8.70 14.26 28.97
CA LYS A 386 -7.60 14.78 29.78
C LYS A 386 -6.36 15.11 28.94
N LEU A 387 -6.10 14.33 27.91
CA LEU A 387 -5.00 14.61 26.97
C LEU A 387 -5.23 15.95 26.26
N LEU A 388 -6.45 16.18 25.76
CA LEU A 388 -6.83 17.46 25.15
C LEU A 388 -6.78 18.61 26.15
N GLU A 389 -7.30 18.42 27.35
CA GLU A 389 -7.25 19.44 28.43
C GLU A 389 -5.80 19.82 28.77
N ALA A 390 -4.89 18.84 28.81
CA ALA A 390 -3.48 19.07 29.04
C ALA A 390 -2.83 19.88 27.90
N ASP A 391 -3.13 19.54 26.63
CA ASP A 391 -2.67 20.31 25.47
C ASP A 391 -3.11 21.77 25.53
N LEU A 392 -4.36 22.03 25.90
CA LEU A 392 -4.88 23.39 26.06
C LEU A 392 -4.22 24.15 27.22
N ASN A 393 -3.85 23.45 28.30
CA ASN A 393 -3.06 24.05 29.37
C ASN A 393 -1.64 24.42 28.92
N VAL A 394 -1.00 23.61 28.04
CA VAL A 394 0.28 23.99 27.41
C VAL A 394 0.12 25.24 26.56
N GLN A 395 -0.97 25.34 25.77
CA GLN A 395 -1.25 26.56 25.00
C GLN A 395 -1.34 27.82 25.86
N GLN A 396 -1.90 27.69 27.08
CA GLN A 396 -1.96 28.79 28.04
C GLN A 396 -0.69 28.94 28.90
N SER A 397 0.37 28.20 28.61
CA SER A 397 1.61 28.16 29.41
C SER A 397 1.41 27.69 30.86
N LYS A 398 0.32 26.98 31.15
CA LYS A 398 0.02 26.36 32.44
C LYS A 398 0.68 25.00 32.59
N PHE A 399 2.01 24.95 32.47
CA PHE A 399 2.78 23.70 32.30
C PHE A 399 2.60 22.72 33.45
N ASN A 400 2.55 23.20 34.72
CA ASN A 400 2.38 22.30 35.86
C ASN A 400 1.02 21.56 35.82
N GLN A 401 -0.04 22.25 35.38
CA GLN A 401 -1.37 21.63 35.22
C GLN A 401 -1.35 20.61 34.07
N ALA A 402 -0.73 20.96 32.94
CA ALA A 402 -0.59 20.06 31.82
C ALA A 402 0.18 18.77 32.19
N LEU A 403 1.33 18.88 32.87
CA LEU A 403 2.12 17.73 33.32
C LEU A 403 1.34 16.82 34.27
N LEU A 404 0.54 17.40 35.16
CA LEU A 404 -0.34 16.64 36.08
C LEU A 404 -1.38 15.83 35.26
N LEU A 405 -2.04 16.46 34.30
CA LEU A 405 -3.08 15.84 33.49
C LEU A 405 -2.50 14.71 32.62
N TYR A 406 -1.36 14.92 31.95
CA TYR A 406 -0.67 13.87 31.19
C TYR A 406 -0.31 12.67 32.08
N THR A 407 0.18 12.92 33.28
CA THR A 407 0.49 11.84 34.25
C THR A 407 -0.79 11.08 34.68
N GLN A 408 -1.93 11.77 34.78
CA GLN A 408 -3.22 11.11 35.05
C GLN A 408 -3.67 10.22 33.90
N VAL A 409 -3.43 10.61 32.63
CA VAL A 409 -3.70 9.77 31.45
C VAL A 409 -2.90 8.46 31.52
N GLU A 410 -1.60 8.51 31.83
CA GLU A 410 -0.76 7.32 31.99
C GLU A 410 -1.31 6.35 33.06
N LYS A 411 -1.89 6.89 34.15
CA LYS A 411 -2.47 6.08 35.24
C LYS A 411 -3.82 5.49 34.89
N LEU A 412 -4.64 6.19 34.10
CA LEU A 412 -5.99 5.73 33.73
C LEU A 412 -5.97 4.52 32.79
N ILE A 413 -5.11 4.53 31.80
CA ILE A 413 -5.04 3.51 30.74
C ILE A 413 -3.58 3.12 30.45
N PRO A 414 -2.89 2.52 31.43
CA PRO A 414 -1.47 2.19 31.31
C PRO A 414 -1.20 1.29 30.11
N ASN A 415 -0.03 1.44 29.49
CA ASN A 415 0.42 0.67 28.32
C ASN A 415 -0.40 0.85 27.03
N SER A 416 -1.34 1.78 26.98
CA SER A 416 -2.06 2.16 25.76
C SER A 416 -1.25 3.12 24.89
N ASP A 417 -1.65 3.29 23.63
CA ASP A 417 -1.04 4.29 22.74
C ASP A 417 -1.22 5.70 23.27
N ILE A 418 -2.39 6.02 23.82
CA ILE A 418 -2.69 7.32 24.42
C ILE A 418 -1.79 7.59 25.65
N ALA A 419 -1.51 6.56 26.47
CA ALA A 419 -0.59 6.72 27.60
C ALA A 419 0.86 6.98 27.11
N ARG A 420 1.27 6.35 26.02
CA ARG A 420 2.57 6.61 25.39
C ARG A 420 2.65 8.01 24.79
N GLU A 421 1.59 8.45 24.14
CA GLU A 421 1.44 9.82 23.64
C GLU A 421 1.51 10.84 24.80
N ALA A 422 0.77 10.62 25.88
CA ALA A 422 0.81 11.47 27.07
C ALA A 422 2.24 11.59 27.64
N LYS A 423 2.96 10.48 27.71
CA LYS A 423 4.36 10.46 28.16
C LYS A 423 5.29 11.23 27.24
N PHE A 424 5.11 11.13 25.92
CA PHE A 424 5.84 11.96 24.96
C PHE A 424 5.54 13.44 25.15
N LYS A 425 4.27 13.81 25.39
CA LYS A 425 3.86 15.19 25.66
C LYS A 425 4.40 15.73 26.98
N VAL A 426 4.62 14.87 27.98
CA VAL A 426 5.38 15.25 29.20
C VAL A 426 6.80 15.65 28.83
N ALA A 427 7.50 14.83 28.01
CA ALA A 427 8.85 15.14 27.57
C ALA A 427 8.90 16.43 26.72
N LYS A 428 7.94 16.60 25.81
CA LYS A 428 7.83 17.79 24.95
C LYS A 428 7.52 19.06 25.77
N THR A 429 6.67 18.97 26.79
CA THR A 429 6.39 20.09 27.70
C THR A 429 7.64 20.47 28.48
N SER A 430 8.42 19.49 28.95
CA SER A 430 9.70 19.72 29.64
C SER A 430 10.73 20.36 28.72
N TYR A 431 10.79 19.97 27.45
CA TYR A 431 11.58 20.61 26.42
C TYR A 431 11.18 22.10 26.23
N TYR A 432 9.89 22.40 26.14
CA TYR A 432 9.39 23.77 26.02
C TYR A 432 9.79 24.68 27.19
N THR A 433 9.85 24.13 28.40
CA THR A 433 10.28 24.86 29.60
C THR A 433 11.80 24.94 29.78
N GLY A 434 12.57 24.28 28.91
CA GLY A 434 14.02 24.23 28.97
C GLY A 434 14.59 23.21 29.98
N ASP A 435 13.76 22.33 30.53
CA ASP A 435 14.20 21.21 31.37
C ASP A 435 14.58 20.01 30.50
N PHE A 436 15.67 20.17 29.78
CA PHE A 436 16.13 19.20 28.79
C PHE A 436 16.57 17.86 29.41
N ASP A 437 17.10 17.87 30.63
CA ASP A 437 17.58 16.64 31.28
C ASP A 437 16.38 15.76 31.70
N TRP A 438 15.29 16.37 32.16
CA TRP A 438 14.06 15.66 32.44
C TRP A 438 13.39 15.16 31.14
N ALA A 439 13.36 16.00 30.10
CA ALA A 439 12.87 15.59 28.79
C ALA A 439 13.60 14.36 28.27
N LEU A 440 14.96 14.34 28.29
CA LEU A 440 15.75 13.19 27.87
C LEU A 440 15.48 11.93 28.70
N THR A 441 15.22 12.09 30.00
CA THR A 441 14.87 10.96 30.88
C THR A 441 13.56 10.31 30.47
N GLN A 442 12.53 11.10 30.14
CA GLN A 442 11.22 10.60 29.66
C GLN A 442 11.36 9.95 28.27
N LEU A 443 12.08 10.59 27.35
CA LEU A 443 12.29 10.10 25.99
C LEU A 443 13.05 8.75 25.94
N LYS A 444 13.97 8.52 26.89
CA LYS A 444 14.71 7.25 26.97
C LYS A 444 13.79 6.05 27.15
N VAL A 445 12.72 6.18 27.93
CA VAL A 445 11.75 5.11 28.19
C VAL A 445 10.91 4.83 26.94
N LEU A 446 10.56 5.86 26.19
CA LEU A 446 9.69 5.74 25.00
C LEU A 446 10.37 5.03 23.83
N LYS A 447 11.69 5.18 23.65
CA LYS A 447 12.44 4.54 22.57
C LYS A 447 12.34 3.00 22.54
N THR A 448 12.06 2.38 23.69
CA THR A 448 12.08 0.93 23.85
C THR A 448 10.69 0.31 23.98
N SER A 449 9.63 1.12 24.18
CA SER A 449 8.32 0.64 24.58
C SER A 449 7.13 1.24 23.82
N ALA A 450 7.37 2.16 22.88
CA ALA A 450 6.31 2.87 22.16
C ALA A 450 5.98 2.23 20.80
N SER A 451 4.85 2.66 20.20
CA SER A 451 4.57 2.41 18.79
C SER A 451 5.69 3.01 17.91
N GLN A 452 5.85 2.53 16.70
CA GLN A 452 6.94 2.97 15.81
C GLN A 452 6.92 4.50 15.60
N LEU A 453 5.74 5.10 15.45
CA LEU A 453 5.57 6.54 15.27
C LEU A 453 6.05 7.33 16.50
N THR A 454 5.54 7.03 17.69
CA THR A 454 5.93 7.71 18.94
C THR A 454 7.41 7.48 19.28
N SER A 455 7.97 6.34 18.89
CA SER A 455 9.40 6.06 19.06
C SER A 455 10.27 6.93 18.16
N ASN A 456 9.83 7.19 16.93
CA ASN A 456 10.55 8.08 16.01
C ASN A 456 10.54 9.53 16.51
N ASP A 457 9.38 10.04 16.91
CA ASP A 457 9.26 11.39 17.46
C ASP A 457 10.10 11.56 18.74
N ALA A 458 10.12 10.53 19.59
CA ALA A 458 10.96 10.52 20.80
C ALA A 458 12.45 10.45 20.48
N LEU A 459 12.83 9.76 19.42
CA LEU A 459 14.21 9.71 18.94
C LEU A 459 14.64 11.07 18.38
N GLU A 460 13.84 11.67 17.52
CA GLU A 460 14.08 12.97 16.89
C GLU A 460 14.28 14.07 17.96
N LEU A 461 13.34 14.20 18.89
CA LEU A 461 13.45 15.18 19.98
C LEU A 461 14.67 14.91 20.87
N SER A 462 15.00 13.64 21.10
CA SER A 462 16.19 13.28 21.88
C SER A 462 17.50 13.61 21.16
N LEU A 463 17.56 13.45 19.83
CA LEU A 463 18.72 13.84 19.02
C LEU A 463 18.86 15.36 19.01
N LEU A 464 17.80 16.10 18.72
CA LEU A 464 17.78 17.55 18.80
C LEU A 464 18.38 18.08 20.11
N ILE A 465 17.90 17.56 21.25
CA ILE A 465 18.40 18.01 22.56
C ILE A 465 19.88 17.63 22.76
N LYS A 466 20.29 16.41 22.39
CA LYS A 466 21.68 15.93 22.61
C LYS A 466 22.67 16.65 21.74
N ASP A 467 22.39 16.78 20.45
CA ASP A 467 23.32 17.37 19.48
C ASP A 467 23.56 18.85 19.78
N ASN A 468 22.53 19.53 20.29
CA ASN A 468 22.62 20.94 20.69
C ASN A 468 22.92 21.17 22.19
N SER A 469 23.34 20.12 22.91
CA SER A 469 23.74 20.23 24.33
C SER A 469 25.22 20.01 24.55
N GLN A 470 26.02 19.66 23.53
CA GLN A 470 27.39 19.25 23.68
C GLN A 470 28.36 20.45 23.74
N GLU A 471 28.07 21.48 22.97
CA GLU A 471 28.98 22.65 22.82
C GLU A 471 28.63 23.82 23.75
N ASP A 472 27.38 23.97 24.15
CA ASP A 472 26.93 25.02 25.09
C ASP A 472 26.26 24.43 26.34
N THR A 473 26.97 24.53 27.47
CA THR A 473 26.47 24.10 28.78
C THR A 473 25.28 24.92 29.27
N THR A 474 25.09 26.14 28.76
CA THR A 474 23.96 27.02 29.09
C THR A 474 22.72 26.68 28.26
N ARG A 475 22.91 26.04 27.10
CA ARG A 475 21.88 25.65 26.14
C ARG A 475 20.98 26.82 25.76
N THR A 476 21.56 28.00 25.61
CA THR A 476 20.78 29.23 25.41
C THR A 476 20.12 29.25 24.04
N ASP A 477 20.82 28.83 22.99
CA ASP A 477 20.32 28.69 21.64
C ASP A 477 19.20 27.65 21.54
N LEU A 478 19.39 26.46 22.14
CA LEU A 478 18.37 25.42 22.21
C LEU A 478 17.10 25.88 22.95
N LYS A 479 17.25 26.69 24.02
CA LYS A 479 16.10 27.30 24.71
C LYS A 479 15.30 28.25 23.82
N LEU A 480 15.98 28.97 22.93
CA LEU A 480 15.29 29.84 21.96
C LEU A 480 14.52 29.02 20.93
N VAL A 481 15.11 27.93 20.41
CA VAL A 481 14.41 27.01 19.49
C VAL A 481 13.22 26.35 20.19
N ALA A 482 13.39 25.88 21.43
CA ALA A 482 12.29 25.31 22.21
C ALA A 482 11.15 26.32 22.47
N LYS A 483 11.51 27.60 22.69
CA LYS A 483 10.54 28.67 22.83
C LYS A 483 9.80 28.97 21.50
N ALA A 484 10.51 28.92 20.37
CA ALA A 484 9.89 29.06 19.06
C ALA A 484 8.92 27.92 18.76
N ASP A 485 9.30 26.67 19.07
CA ASP A 485 8.43 25.50 18.95
C ASP A 485 7.18 25.61 19.84
N LEU A 486 7.31 26.15 21.06
CA LEU A 486 6.18 26.44 21.93
C LEU A 486 5.26 27.50 21.32
N LEU A 487 5.81 28.58 20.80
CA LEU A 487 5.02 29.66 20.16
C LEU A 487 4.29 29.15 18.92
N GLN A 488 4.89 28.27 18.15
CA GLN A 488 4.22 27.60 17.04
C GLN A 488 3.04 26.75 17.56
N PHE A 489 3.25 25.97 18.63
CA PHE A 489 2.19 25.18 19.25
C PHE A 489 1.06 26.07 19.79
N GLN A 490 1.37 27.27 20.27
CA GLN A 490 0.43 28.29 20.75
C GLN A 490 -0.24 29.11 19.63
N ASN A 491 -0.07 28.69 18.36
CA ASN A 491 -0.59 29.38 17.19
C ASN A 491 -0.10 30.85 17.07
N GLN A 492 1.19 31.11 17.41
CA GLN A 492 1.86 32.40 17.30
C GLN A 492 3.06 32.32 16.33
N PRO A 493 2.84 31.98 15.05
CA PRO A 493 3.93 31.69 14.09
C PRO A 493 4.83 32.89 13.82
N ASP A 494 4.30 34.11 13.83
CA ASP A 494 5.12 35.30 13.56
C ASP A 494 6.12 35.56 14.70
N LYS A 495 5.72 35.34 15.96
CA LYS A 495 6.66 35.45 17.08
C LYS A 495 7.69 34.31 17.10
N ALA A 496 7.31 33.13 16.61
CA ALA A 496 8.24 32.01 16.44
C ALA A 496 9.29 32.35 15.39
N LEU A 497 8.89 32.95 14.25
CA LEU A 497 9.80 33.43 13.22
C LEU A 497 10.79 34.45 13.75
N ASP A 498 10.33 35.49 14.48
CA ASP A 498 11.21 36.51 15.06
C ASP A 498 12.33 35.89 15.94
N ILE A 499 11.98 34.88 16.74
CA ILE A 499 12.95 34.17 17.56
C ILE A 499 13.93 33.37 16.72
N LEU A 500 13.45 32.62 15.72
CA LEU A 500 14.31 31.79 14.86
C LEU A 500 15.24 32.64 13.99
N GLU A 501 14.78 33.76 13.45
CA GLU A 501 15.62 34.72 12.73
C GLU A 501 16.71 35.31 13.64
N ASN A 502 16.37 35.61 14.92
CA ASN A 502 17.37 36.02 15.90
C ASN A 502 18.41 34.92 16.15
N VAL A 503 18.02 33.64 16.16
CA VAL A 503 18.97 32.51 16.26
C VAL A 503 19.94 32.54 15.09
N LEU A 504 19.48 32.71 13.86
CA LEU A 504 20.35 32.76 12.67
C LEU A 504 21.37 33.90 12.70
N VAL A 505 20.99 35.06 13.27
CA VAL A 505 21.88 36.22 13.35
C VAL A 505 22.95 36.10 14.45
N ASN A 506 22.57 35.63 15.63
CA ASN A 506 23.38 35.72 16.83
C ASN A 506 24.08 34.43 17.24
N TYR A 507 23.65 33.28 16.73
CA TYR A 507 24.19 31.98 17.07
C TYR A 507 24.76 31.30 15.81
N LYS A 508 25.93 30.68 15.93
CA LYS A 508 26.67 30.14 14.78
C LYS A 508 27.02 28.66 14.91
N SER A 509 26.49 27.98 15.93
CA SER A 509 26.63 26.53 15.99
C SER A 509 25.93 25.90 14.79
N PRO A 510 26.62 25.13 13.94
CA PRO A 510 26.03 24.58 12.73
C PRO A 510 24.77 23.75 12.98
N SER A 511 24.71 23.01 14.08
CA SER A 511 23.57 22.17 14.43
C SER A 511 22.31 22.96 14.82
N ILE A 512 22.45 24.14 15.42
CA ILE A 512 21.30 24.95 15.79
C ILE A 512 20.84 25.83 14.61
N VAL A 513 21.77 26.17 13.71
CA VAL A 513 21.45 26.96 12.51
C VAL A 513 20.60 26.16 11.54
N ASP A 514 20.96 24.89 11.24
CA ASP A 514 20.17 24.06 10.35
C ASP A 514 18.78 23.75 10.95
N GLU A 515 18.68 23.57 12.27
CA GLU A 515 17.40 23.43 12.97
C GLU A 515 16.52 24.69 12.85
N ALA A 516 17.11 25.88 12.99
CA ALA A 516 16.38 27.15 12.83
C ALA A 516 15.93 27.35 11.39
N LEU A 517 16.81 27.10 10.40
CA LEU A 517 16.49 27.18 8.97
C LEU A 517 15.32 26.27 8.61
N PHE A 518 15.36 25.02 9.08
CA PHE A 518 14.31 24.03 8.81
C PHE A 518 12.96 24.44 9.39
N ARG A 519 12.95 24.97 10.64
CA ARG A 519 11.72 25.48 11.26
C ARG A 519 11.15 26.69 10.58
N ILE A 520 11.99 27.63 10.16
CA ILE A 520 11.54 28.80 9.39
C ILE A 520 10.90 28.36 8.06
N ALA A 521 11.55 27.42 7.36
CA ALA A 521 11.02 26.88 6.12
C ALA A 521 9.64 26.23 6.35
N ASN A 522 9.52 25.37 7.37
CA ASN A 522 8.26 24.71 7.70
C ASN A 522 7.15 25.69 8.14
N LEU A 523 7.48 26.77 8.87
CA LEU A 523 6.52 27.82 9.21
C LEU A 523 6.02 28.55 7.96
N HIS A 524 6.89 28.81 6.97
CA HIS A 524 6.47 29.37 5.70
C HIS A 524 5.61 28.41 4.89
N LEU A 525 5.96 27.13 4.83
CA LEU A 525 5.16 26.11 4.14
C LEU A 525 3.77 25.95 4.76
N ALA A 526 3.69 25.90 6.09
CA ALA A 526 2.42 25.82 6.81
C ALA A 526 1.48 27.01 6.52
N ASN A 527 2.05 28.15 6.16
CA ASN A 527 1.31 29.36 5.76
C ASN A 527 1.20 29.51 4.22
N ASN A 528 1.43 28.45 3.46
CA ASN A 528 1.39 28.43 2.00
C ASN A 528 2.30 29.48 1.31
N ARG A 529 3.41 29.86 1.97
CA ARG A 529 4.40 30.83 1.49
C ARG A 529 5.61 30.11 0.89
N ILE A 530 5.39 29.33 -0.16
CA ILE A 530 6.37 28.39 -0.75
C ILE A 530 7.65 29.10 -1.17
N GLU A 531 7.52 30.22 -1.89
CA GLU A 531 8.67 30.99 -2.38
C GLU A 531 9.59 31.49 -1.25
N LYS A 532 9.03 31.73 -0.06
CA LYS A 532 9.81 32.12 1.12
C LYS A 532 10.49 30.94 1.82
N ALA A 533 9.93 29.74 1.71
CA ALA A 533 10.50 28.53 2.32
C ALA A 533 11.74 28.01 1.55
N ILE A 534 11.71 28.11 0.22
CA ILE A 534 12.75 27.55 -0.66
C ILE A 534 14.17 28.02 -0.29
N PRO A 535 14.47 29.33 -0.10
CA PRO A 535 15.82 29.76 0.22
C PRO A 535 16.39 29.14 1.50
N PHE A 536 15.58 28.94 2.53
CA PHE A 536 16.01 28.33 3.78
C PHE A 536 16.32 26.84 3.62
N LEU A 537 15.50 26.10 2.86
CA LEU A 537 15.78 24.70 2.53
C LEU A 537 17.02 24.57 1.64
N GLN A 538 17.20 25.46 0.67
CA GLN A 538 18.40 25.47 -0.17
C GLN A 538 19.65 25.72 0.66
N GLN A 539 19.59 26.65 1.61
CA GLN A 539 20.73 26.93 2.49
C GLN A 539 21.12 25.69 3.32
N ILE A 540 20.14 24.88 3.79
CA ILE A 540 20.45 23.61 4.46
C ILE A 540 21.20 22.67 3.51
N VAL A 541 20.72 22.51 2.26
CA VAL A 541 21.37 21.62 1.29
C VAL A 541 22.78 22.09 0.92
N ASP A 542 22.97 23.39 0.74
CA ASP A 542 24.23 23.97 0.25
C ASP A 542 25.29 24.11 1.36
N GLU A 543 24.91 24.49 2.57
CA GLU A 543 25.83 24.79 3.67
C GLU A 543 25.88 23.70 4.75
N HIS A 544 24.82 22.87 4.86
CA HIS A 544 24.66 21.84 5.88
C HIS A 544 24.35 20.45 5.29
N GLY A 545 24.80 20.20 4.05
CA GLY A 545 24.48 18.98 3.30
C GLY A 545 24.96 17.65 3.92
N ASP A 546 25.86 17.71 4.90
CA ASP A 546 26.35 16.57 5.70
C ASP A 546 25.59 16.35 7.02
N LYS A 547 24.59 17.20 7.32
CA LYS A 547 23.81 17.16 8.56
C LYS A 547 22.52 16.37 8.42
N ILE A 548 21.91 16.08 9.58
CA ILE A 548 20.73 15.22 9.70
C ILE A 548 19.53 15.75 8.90
N LEU A 549 19.35 17.08 8.78
CA LEU A 549 18.23 17.69 8.11
C LEU A 549 18.40 17.84 6.59
N ALA A 550 19.57 17.47 6.04
CA ALA A 550 19.85 17.65 4.62
C ALA A 550 18.97 16.74 3.73
N ASP A 551 18.70 15.53 4.14
CA ASP A 551 17.81 14.62 3.41
C ASP A 551 16.35 15.09 3.44
N ASN A 552 15.87 15.58 4.59
CA ASN A 552 14.56 16.23 4.72
C ASN A 552 14.44 17.43 3.76
N ALA A 553 15.45 18.32 3.74
CA ALA A 553 15.44 19.50 2.89
C ALA A 553 15.45 19.13 1.40
N ASN A 554 16.28 18.16 0.98
CA ASN A 554 16.30 17.66 -0.38
C ASN A 554 14.96 17.05 -0.79
N PHE A 555 14.34 16.26 0.08
CA PHE A 555 13.06 15.63 -0.20
C PHE A 555 11.93 16.65 -0.36
N ILE A 556 11.85 17.63 0.57
CA ILE A 556 10.85 18.70 0.51
C ILE A 556 11.05 19.56 -0.74
N LEU A 557 12.27 19.98 -1.06
CA LEU A 557 12.56 20.72 -2.29
C LEU A 557 12.17 19.94 -3.54
N GLY A 558 12.50 18.64 -3.60
CA GLY A 558 12.10 17.77 -4.69
C GLY A 558 10.58 17.75 -4.89
N LYS A 559 9.82 17.61 -3.80
CA LYS A 559 8.34 17.66 -3.84
C LYS A 559 7.79 19.03 -4.26
N LEU A 560 8.32 20.11 -3.71
CA LEU A 560 7.87 21.47 -4.05
C LEU A 560 8.07 21.76 -5.55
N PHE A 561 9.24 21.39 -6.09
CA PHE A 561 9.55 21.63 -7.50
C PHE A 561 8.77 20.68 -8.44
N SER A 562 8.50 19.44 -8.04
CA SER A 562 7.71 18.51 -8.87
C SER A 562 6.21 18.80 -8.83
N ASP A 563 5.65 18.94 -7.62
CA ASP A 563 4.20 18.85 -7.41
C ASP A 563 3.51 20.22 -7.44
N GLN A 564 4.23 21.30 -7.08
CA GLN A 564 3.64 22.63 -6.91
C GLN A 564 4.16 23.67 -7.92
N LEU A 565 5.46 23.62 -8.24
CA LEU A 565 6.09 24.59 -9.12
C LEU A 565 6.22 24.09 -10.56
N ASN A 566 5.94 22.82 -10.82
CA ASN A 566 6.06 22.18 -12.13
C ASN A 566 7.44 22.40 -12.79
N GLU A 567 8.52 22.26 -11.99
CA GLU A 567 9.91 22.38 -12.44
C GLU A 567 10.63 21.01 -12.31
N PRO A 568 10.35 20.05 -13.19
CA PRO A 568 10.80 18.67 -13.06
C PRO A 568 12.32 18.49 -13.05
N GLU A 569 13.05 19.34 -13.76
CA GLU A 569 14.52 19.25 -13.81
C GLU A 569 15.17 19.65 -12.48
N LYS A 570 14.61 20.64 -11.78
CA LYS A 570 15.06 20.97 -10.43
C LYS A 570 14.69 19.87 -9.44
N ALA A 571 13.46 19.35 -9.53
CA ALA A 571 13.02 18.25 -8.70
C ALA A 571 13.93 17.03 -8.81
N LYS A 572 14.31 16.65 -10.04
CA LYS A 572 15.25 15.55 -10.30
C LYS A 572 16.57 15.74 -9.56
N LYS A 573 17.15 16.94 -9.61
CA LYS A 573 18.42 17.24 -8.95
C LYS A 573 18.36 16.98 -7.44
N TYR A 574 17.29 17.41 -6.77
CA TYR A 574 17.14 17.21 -5.33
C TYR A 574 16.89 15.75 -4.97
N PHE A 575 16.04 15.04 -5.72
CA PHE A 575 15.85 13.59 -5.50
C PHE A 575 17.13 12.80 -5.79
N GLU A 576 17.89 13.17 -6.83
CA GLU A 576 19.18 12.56 -7.15
C GLU A 576 20.19 12.78 -6.02
N THR A 577 20.31 14.01 -5.51
CA THR A 577 21.17 14.33 -4.37
C THR A 577 20.82 13.47 -3.14
N LEU A 578 19.53 13.33 -2.83
CA LEU A 578 19.08 12.48 -1.72
C LEU A 578 19.48 11.01 -1.95
N ILE A 579 19.21 10.47 -3.13
CA ILE A 579 19.48 9.06 -3.46
C ILE A 579 20.98 8.73 -3.35
N PHE A 580 21.85 9.61 -3.82
CA PHE A 580 23.29 9.33 -3.85
C PHE A 580 24.02 9.70 -2.55
N ASN A 581 23.59 10.75 -1.87
CA ASN A 581 24.29 11.27 -0.69
C ASN A 581 23.68 10.78 0.64
N HIS A 582 22.40 10.37 0.63
CA HIS A 582 21.67 9.95 1.84
C HIS A 582 20.97 8.59 1.64
N PRO A 583 21.71 7.50 1.36
CA PRO A 583 21.12 6.19 1.04
C PRO A 583 20.33 5.57 2.22
N ASP A 584 20.63 6.00 3.45
CA ASP A 584 19.97 5.53 4.67
C ASP A 584 18.75 6.39 5.07
N SER A 585 18.38 7.39 4.24
CA SER A 585 17.22 8.25 4.47
C SER A 585 15.91 7.48 4.44
N ILE A 586 14.99 7.81 5.33
CA ILE A 586 13.61 7.27 5.31
C ILE A 586 12.87 7.62 4.02
N TYR A 587 13.27 8.68 3.34
CA TYR A 587 12.70 9.15 2.08
C TYR A 587 13.29 8.48 0.84
N PHE A 588 14.32 7.63 1.01
CA PHE A 588 15.07 7.04 -0.11
C PHE A 588 14.16 6.32 -1.13
N VAL A 589 13.23 5.49 -0.65
CA VAL A 589 12.35 4.70 -1.53
C VAL A 589 11.43 5.61 -2.34
N GLU A 590 10.79 6.58 -1.70
CA GLU A 590 9.87 7.52 -2.36
C GLU A 590 10.64 8.44 -3.32
N ALA A 591 11.77 8.98 -2.90
CA ALA A 591 12.62 9.83 -3.74
C ALA A 591 13.06 9.09 -5.01
N ARG A 592 13.44 7.81 -4.89
CA ARG A 592 13.82 6.96 -6.04
C ARG A 592 12.64 6.71 -6.99
N GLN A 593 11.44 6.47 -6.46
CA GLN A 593 10.24 6.30 -7.29
C GLN A 593 9.91 7.59 -8.05
N ARG A 594 9.90 8.74 -7.38
CA ARG A 594 9.66 10.05 -7.98
C ARG A 594 10.72 10.41 -9.02
N PHE A 595 11.99 10.18 -8.72
CA PHE A 595 13.10 10.39 -9.64
C PHE A 595 12.94 9.56 -10.93
N ARG A 596 12.61 8.26 -10.82
CA ARG A 596 12.37 7.39 -11.97
C ARG A 596 11.18 7.85 -12.80
N LYS A 597 10.08 8.24 -12.16
CA LYS A 597 8.89 8.80 -12.83
C LYS A 597 9.25 10.06 -13.62
N LEU A 598 9.99 10.99 -13.02
CA LEU A 598 10.44 12.22 -13.66
C LEU A 598 11.45 11.98 -14.79
N ARG A 599 12.19 10.90 -14.76
CA ARG A 599 13.12 10.47 -15.83
C ARG A 599 12.38 9.80 -17.00
N GLY A 600 11.13 9.39 -16.84
CA GLY A 600 10.34 8.69 -17.85
C GLY A 600 10.55 7.18 -17.85
N ASP A 601 11.09 6.61 -16.77
CA ASP A 601 11.23 5.16 -16.63
C ASP A 601 9.86 4.51 -16.49
N GLN A 602 9.64 3.38 -17.17
CA GLN A 602 8.49 2.54 -16.88
C GLN A 602 8.68 1.92 -15.49
N ILE A 603 7.88 2.34 -14.53
CA ILE A 603 7.88 1.77 -13.18
C ILE A 603 7.00 0.52 -13.25
N GLN A 604 7.66 -0.65 -13.17
CA GLN A 604 6.96 -1.94 -12.99
C GLN A 604 6.55 -2.13 -11.54
#